data_ef9233fdabe5ea14b2166168e155f0de
#
_entry.id   ef9233fdabe5ea14b2166168e155f0de
#
_cell.length_a   1.000
_cell.length_b   1.000
_cell.length_c   1.000
_cell.angle_alpha   90.00
_cell.angle_beta   90.00
_cell.angle_gamma   90.00
#
_symmetry.space_group_name_H-M   'P 1'
#
loop_
_entity.id
_entity.type
_entity.pdbx_description
1 polymer ?
#
loop_
_entity_poly.entity_id
_entity_poly.type
_entity_poly.pdbx_seq_one_letter_code
_entity_poly.pdbx_strand_id
1 'polypeptide(L)'
;MRYQSLFLLGGHDLEMNAIIQLLEEHHLIYKDRSLQWNNAYLSQYEQDLSLFKDNSSYKIYGIELQEDIVPPSNYVRIDHHNQYTKLPSALEQIAELLHHPLNRWQQLI
;
A
#
# COMPACT_ATOMS: atom_id res chain seq x y z
N MET A 1 15.46 10.96 10.88
CA MET A 1 14.20 11.71 10.68
C MET A 1 13.05 10.73 10.57
N ARG A 2 11.96 11.00 11.25
CA ARG A 2 10.79 10.11 11.22
C ARG A 2 9.81 10.56 10.16
N TYR A 3 9.32 9.61 9.39
CA TYR A 3 8.26 9.85 8.42
C TYR A 3 6.93 9.43 9.00
N GLN A 4 5.87 10.12 8.59
CA GLN A 4 4.53 9.59 8.73
C GLN A 4 4.21 8.83 7.44
N SER A 5 3.59 7.66 7.58
CA SER A 5 3.26 6.80 6.44
C SER A 5 1.78 6.92 6.12
N LEU A 6 1.48 7.07 4.83
CA LEU A 6 0.12 7.03 4.32
C LEU A 6 0.02 5.87 3.34
N PHE A 7 -0.95 4.99 3.54
CA PHE A 7 -1.15 3.82 2.69
C PHE A 7 -2.40 3.99 1.84
N LEU A 8 -2.27 3.78 0.53
CA LEU A 8 -3.36 3.85 -0.42
C LEU A 8 -3.64 2.43 -0.92
N LEU A 9 -4.85 1.95 -0.72
CA LEU A 9 -5.20 0.56 -0.97
C LEU A 9 -5.78 0.36 -2.37
N GLY A 10 -5.29 -0.63 -3.09
CA GLY A 10 -5.60 -0.88 -4.48
C GLY A 10 -6.47 -2.10 -4.75
N GLY A 11 -7.26 -2.56 -3.82
CA GLY A 11 -8.13 -3.70 -4.08
C GLY A 11 -8.81 -4.20 -2.83
N HIS A 12 -9.62 -5.26 -3.02
CA HIS A 12 -10.37 -5.88 -1.95
C HIS A 12 -10.31 -7.40 -2.12
N ASP A 13 -9.27 -8.02 -1.64
CA ASP A 13 -9.14 -9.46 -1.60
C ASP A 13 -8.70 -9.90 -0.19
N LEU A 14 -8.48 -11.18 -0.02
CA LEU A 14 -8.09 -11.74 1.27
C LEU A 14 -6.77 -11.17 1.75
N GLU A 15 -5.82 -10.99 0.82
CA GLU A 15 -4.52 -10.39 1.15
C GLU A 15 -4.67 -8.94 1.60
N MET A 16 -5.51 -8.16 0.92
CA MET A 16 -5.74 -6.77 1.29
C MET A 16 -6.39 -6.65 2.67
N ASN A 17 -7.32 -7.55 3.00
CA ASN A 17 -7.91 -7.56 4.33
C ASN A 17 -6.87 -7.83 5.42
N ALA A 18 -5.90 -8.71 5.16
CA ALA A 18 -4.81 -8.98 6.08
C ALA A 18 -3.89 -7.76 6.22
N ILE A 19 -3.63 -7.05 5.12
CA ILE A 19 -2.84 -5.82 5.14
C ILE A 19 -3.53 -4.76 5.99
N ILE A 20 -4.84 -4.57 5.80
CA ILE A 20 -5.61 -3.60 6.59
C ILE A 20 -5.49 -3.93 8.07
N GLN A 21 -5.60 -5.21 8.43
CA GLN A 21 -5.47 -5.64 9.82
C GLN A 21 -4.11 -5.26 10.39
N LEU A 22 -3.02 -5.47 9.64
CA LEU A 22 -1.68 -5.06 10.07
C LEU A 22 -1.58 -3.55 10.26
N LEU A 23 -2.11 -2.78 9.31
CA LEU A 23 -2.06 -1.32 9.40
C LEU A 23 -2.83 -0.82 10.62
N GLU A 24 -3.98 -1.41 10.91
CA GLU A 24 -4.76 -1.05 12.09
C GLU A 24 -4.06 -1.43 13.39
N GLU A 25 -3.41 -2.60 13.43
CA GLU A 25 -2.64 -3.02 14.61
C GLU A 25 -1.48 -2.06 14.92
N HIS A 26 -0.90 -1.48 13.89
CA HIS A 26 0.20 -0.51 14.03
C HIS A 26 -0.26 0.93 14.07
N HIS A 27 -1.57 1.17 14.11
CA HIS A 27 -2.18 2.51 14.16
C HIS A 27 -1.72 3.41 13.00
N LEU A 28 -1.63 2.85 11.83
CA LEU A 28 -1.17 3.57 10.63
C LEU A 28 -2.36 4.12 9.84
N ILE A 29 -2.12 5.25 9.17
CA ILE A 29 -3.15 5.91 8.38
C ILE A 29 -3.23 5.25 7.00
N TYR A 30 -4.44 4.87 6.59
CA TYR A 30 -4.66 4.34 5.26
C TYR A 30 -5.96 4.90 4.66
N LYS A 31 -6.02 4.89 3.33
CA LYS A 31 -7.21 5.29 2.57
C LYS A 31 -7.67 4.12 1.73
N ASP A 32 -8.93 3.77 1.84
CA ASP A 32 -9.54 2.65 1.12
C ASP A 32 -10.76 3.17 0.37
N ARG A 33 -10.67 3.19 -0.96
CA ARG A 33 -11.78 3.64 -1.82
C ARG A 33 -12.57 2.48 -2.39
N SER A 34 -12.43 1.30 -1.83
CA SER A 34 -13.14 0.09 -2.26
C SER A 34 -12.92 -0.25 -3.72
N LEU A 35 -11.68 -0.09 -4.19
CA LEU A 35 -11.34 -0.32 -5.59
C LEU A 35 -11.33 -1.81 -5.93
N GLN A 36 -11.64 -2.13 -7.18
CA GLN A 36 -11.52 -3.49 -7.70
C GLN A 36 -10.07 -3.74 -8.11
N TRP A 37 -9.57 -4.95 -7.86
CA TRP A 37 -8.19 -5.30 -8.13
C TRP A 37 -7.73 -4.94 -9.54
N ASN A 38 -8.54 -5.20 -10.56
CA ASN A 38 -8.18 -4.94 -11.95
C ASN A 38 -8.53 -3.52 -12.43
N ASN A 39 -9.10 -2.70 -11.55
CA ASN A 39 -9.50 -1.33 -11.84
C ASN A 39 -9.05 -0.38 -10.73
N ALA A 40 -7.89 -0.66 -10.14
CA ALA A 40 -7.34 0.15 -9.07
C ALA A 40 -6.19 1.00 -9.63
N TYR A 41 -6.43 2.30 -9.75
CA TYR A 41 -5.50 3.24 -10.36
C TYR A 41 -5.09 4.33 -9.39
N LEU A 42 -3.83 4.73 -9.48
CA LEU A 42 -3.28 5.78 -8.62
C LEU A 42 -4.06 7.09 -8.73
N SER A 43 -4.56 7.41 -9.93
CA SER A 43 -5.35 8.63 -10.16
C SER A 43 -6.62 8.70 -9.31
N GLN A 44 -7.13 7.56 -8.86
CA GLN A 44 -8.31 7.52 -8.01
C GLN A 44 -8.04 8.08 -6.61
N TYR A 45 -6.76 8.22 -6.24
CA TYR A 45 -6.34 8.84 -5.00
C TYR A 45 -5.72 10.23 -5.21
N GLU A 46 -6.02 10.88 -6.33
CA GLU A 46 -5.40 12.15 -6.71
C GLU A 46 -5.58 13.23 -5.63
N GLN A 47 -6.74 13.27 -4.98
CA GLN A 47 -6.98 14.25 -3.91
C GLN A 47 -6.06 14.01 -2.72
N ASP A 48 -5.87 12.74 -2.33
CA ASP A 48 -4.98 12.39 -1.24
C ASP A 48 -3.53 12.70 -1.62
N LEU A 49 -3.15 12.40 -2.86
CA LEU A 49 -1.81 12.71 -3.36
C LEU A 49 -1.54 14.22 -3.33
N SER A 50 -2.53 15.02 -3.71
CA SER A 50 -2.39 16.49 -3.72
C SER A 50 -2.10 17.05 -2.34
N LEU A 51 -2.64 16.42 -1.30
CA LEU A 51 -2.44 16.87 0.08
C LEU A 51 -1.04 16.54 0.60
N PHE A 52 -0.46 15.43 0.18
CA PHE A 52 0.75 14.88 0.78
C PHE A 52 1.94 14.78 -0.16
N LYS A 53 1.75 15.06 -1.45
CA LYS A 53 2.85 14.95 -2.42
C LYS A 53 3.98 15.90 -2.06
N ASP A 54 5.20 15.45 -2.33
CA ASP A 54 6.41 16.24 -2.13
C ASP A 54 6.60 16.78 -0.69
N ASN A 55 5.83 16.26 0.26
CA ASN A 55 6.00 16.60 1.66
C ASN A 55 7.00 15.62 2.28
N SER A 56 8.19 16.12 2.64
CA SER A 56 9.27 15.26 3.15
C SER A 56 8.93 14.59 4.49
N SER A 57 7.88 15.05 5.18
CA SER A 57 7.42 14.42 6.42
C SER A 57 6.53 13.21 6.19
N TYR A 58 6.14 12.95 4.95
CA TYR A 58 5.25 11.83 4.60
C TYR A 58 5.89 10.91 3.58
N LYS A 59 5.64 9.62 3.74
CA LYS A 59 5.91 8.61 2.73
C LYS A 59 4.58 8.00 2.31
N ILE A 60 4.30 7.99 1.01
CA ILE A 60 3.03 7.50 0.47
C ILE A 60 3.27 6.11 -0.14
N TYR A 61 2.60 5.10 0.41
CA TYR A 61 2.72 3.72 -0.09
C TYR A 61 1.47 3.37 -0.87
N GLY A 62 1.63 3.11 -2.16
CA GLY A 62 0.53 2.62 -2.99
C GLY A 62 0.59 1.10 -3.06
N ILE A 63 -0.45 0.44 -2.55
CA ILE A 63 -0.50 -1.02 -2.49
C ILE A 63 -1.34 -1.55 -3.65
N GLU A 64 -0.68 -2.19 -4.61
CA GLU A 64 -1.30 -2.81 -5.78
C GLU A 64 -2.14 -1.82 -6.60
N LEU A 65 -1.62 -0.60 -6.75
CA LEU A 65 -2.23 0.42 -7.60
C LEU A 65 -1.48 0.52 -8.93
N GLN A 66 -2.24 0.58 -10.02
CA GLN A 66 -1.67 0.83 -11.35
C GLN A 66 -1.33 2.32 -11.46
N GLU A 67 -0.12 2.61 -11.88
CA GLU A 67 0.34 4.00 -11.99
C GLU A 67 -0.03 4.56 -13.35
N ASP A 68 -1.23 5.10 -13.43
CA ASP A 68 -1.74 5.76 -14.63
C ASP A 68 -1.40 7.25 -14.68
N ILE A 69 -0.78 7.76 -13.62
CA ILE A 69 -0.24 9.12 -13.54
C ILE A 69 1.17 9.04 -12.98
N VAL A 70 1.96 10.09 -13.14
CA VAL A 70 3.30 10.15 -12.58
C VAL A 70 3.19 10.27 -11.06
N PRO A 71 3.74 9.32 -10.30
CA PRO A 71 3.66 9.39 -8.84
C PRO A 71 4.55 10.51 -8.30
N PRO A 72 4.20 11.07 -7.12
CA PRO A 72 5.04 12.09 -6.49
C PRO A 72 6.36 11.49 -6.00
N SER A 73 7.33 12.36 -5.70
CA SER A 73 8.68 11.96 -5.31
C SER A 73 8.73 11.12 -4.03
N ASN A 74 7.75 11.30 -3.14
CA ASN A 74 7.67 10.57 -1.86
C ASN A 74 6.76 9.33 -1.93
N TYR A 75 6.53 8.82 -3.15
CA TYR A 75 5.69 7.64 -3.38
C TYR A 75 6.53 6.37 -3.45
N VAL A 76 6.04 5.31 -2.82
CA VAL A 76 6.66 3.98 -2.86
C VAL A 76 5.62 2.97 -3.35
N ARG A 77 5.98 2.21 -4.37
CA ARG A 77 5.11 1.15 -4.90
C ARG A 77 5.27 -0.13 -4.10
N ILE A 78 4.15 -0.73 -3.73
CA ILE A 78 4.11 -2.07 -3.15
C ILE A 78 3.20 -2.92 -4.04
N ASP A 79 3.80 -3.85 -4.79
CA ASP A 79 3.06 -4.64 -5.77
C ASP A 79 3.71 -6.00 -5.94
N HIS A 80 2.91 -6.98 -6.37
CA HIS A 80 3.36 -8.34 -6.60
C HIS A 80 2.81 -8.90 -7.93
N HIS A 81 1.94 -8.17 -8.59
CA HIS A 81 1.24 -8.64 -9.79
C HIS A 81 1.98 -8.27 -11.07
N ASN A 82 1.66 -8.97 -12.17
CA ASN A 82 2.19 -8.71 -13.50
C ASN A 82 3.73 -8.75 -13.50
N GLN A 83 4.38 -7.67 -13.91
CA GLN A 83 5.84 -7.60 -13.99
C GLN A 83 6.53 -7.67 -12.63
N TYR A 84 5.78 -7.55 -11.53
CA TYR A 84 6.31 -7.59 -10.18
C TYR A 84 6.10 -8.93 -9.48
N THR A 85 5.77 -9.99 -10.22
CA THR A 85 5.48 -11.30 -9.64
C THR A 85 6.67 -11.95 -8.94
N LYS A 86 7.89 -11.51 -9.25
CA LYS A 86 9.11 -12.02 -8.60
C LYS A 86 9.37 -11.39 -7.23
N LEU A 87 8.65 -10.32 -6.89
CA LEU A 87 8.77 -9.69 -5.59
C LEU A 87 7.95 -10.46 -4.55
N PRO A 88 8.27 -10.32 -3.26
CA PRO A 88 7.39 -10.85 -2.21
C PRO A 88 5.97 -10.32 -2.37
N SER A 89 4.98 -11.02 -1.82
CA SER A 89 3.60 -10.55 -1.85
C SER A 89 3.50 -9.17 -1.18
N ALA A 90 2.44 -8.43 -1.50
CA ALA A 90 2.23 -7.12 -0.88
C ALA A 90 2.17 -7.24 0.64
N LEU A 91 1.51 -8.27 1.16
CA LEU A 91 1.44 -8.54 2.60
C LEU A 91 2.84 -8.74 3.20
N GLU A 92 3.68 -9.54 2.53
CA GLU A 92 5.05 -9.76 2.99
C GLU A 92 5.88 -8.47 2.96
N GLN A 93 5.71 -7.67 1.92
CA GLN A 93 6.41 -6.38 1.82
C GLN A 93 6.03 -5.43 2.95
N ILE A 94 4.73 -5.37 3.28
CA ILE A 94 4.25 -4.54 4.39
C ILE A 94 4.76 -5.08 5.72
N ALA A 95 4.70 -6.40 5.93
CA ALA A 95 5.18 -7.01 7.17
C ALA A 95 6.66 -6.73 7.39
N GLU A 96 7.47 -6.82 6.33
CA GLU A 96 8.89 -6.51 6.41
C GLU A 96 9.12 -5.04 6.72
N LEU A 97 8.36 -4.15 6.08
CA LEU A 97 8.44 -2.71 6.32
C LEU A 97 8.15 -2.37 7.78
N LEU A 98 7.19 -3.05 8.39
CA LEU A 98 6.77 -2.80 9.76
C LEU A 98 7.53 -3.64 10.79
N HIS A 99 8.46 -4.48 10.35
CA HIS A 99 9.18 -5.44 11.21
C HIS A 99 8.21 -6.32 11.99
N HIS A 100 7.11 -6.75 11.33
CA HIS A 100 6.05 -7.53 11.93
C HIS A 100 6.11 -8.97 11.42
N PRO A 101 6.36 -9.96 12.29
CA PRO A 101 6.35 -11.36 11.85
C PRO A 101 4.95 -11.79 11.47
N LEU A 102 4.81 -12.44 10.33
CA LEU A 102 3.52 -12.97 9.90
C LEU A 102 3.15 -14.21 10.70
N ASN A 103 1.89 -14.30 11.12
CA ASN A 103 1.40 -15.50 11.76
C ASN A 103 1.14 -16.58 10.70
N ARG A 104 0.82 -17.79 11.17
CA ARG A 104 0.65 -18.93 10.26
C ARG A 104 -0.47 -18.70 9.23
N TRP A 105 -1.56 -18.08 9.65
CA TRP A 105 -2.67 -17.79 8.76
C TRP A 105 -2.26 -16.80 7.68
N GLN A 106 -1.55 -15.75 8.05
CA GLN A 106 -1.08 -14.73 7.12
C GLN A 106 -0.09 -15.32 6.10
N GLN A 107 0.71 -16.27 6.49
CA GLN A 107 1.66 -16.93 5.59
C GLN A 107 0.97 -17.77 4.52
N LEU A 108 -0.27 -18.17 4.73
CA LEU A 108 -1.05 -18.96 3.78
C LEU A 108 -1.75 -18.10 2.73
N ILE A 109 -1.77 -16.83 2.89
CA ILE A 109 -2.35 -15.89 1.93
C ILE A 109 -1.36 -15.60 0.78
#